data_a4add0d64f3834fc4981565eb29a1132
#
_entry.id   a4add0d64f3834fc4981565eb29a1132
#
_cell.length_a   1.000
_cell.length_b   1.000
_cell.length_c   1.000
_cell.angle_alpha   90.00
_cell.angle_beta   90.00
_cell.angle_gamma   90.00
#
_symmetry.space_group_name_H-M   'P 1'
#
loop_
_entity.id
_entity.type
_entity.pdbx_description
1 polymer ?
#
loop_
_entity_poly.entity_id
_entity_poly.type
_entity_poly.pdbx_seq_one_letter_code
_entity_poly.pdbx_strand_id
1 'polypeptide(L)'
;MTQRFRRAAGASLVAASIAVSASAASAQSVPFLDTEDATLSGIDVGEGDVHPILSVDVRNGDYARGALDDDAAGLGRVPVHVAIGGAVVLRRDADGRGSVFVVGQSSNGFHAPGAEERVRPRAWYESNTIVGLAWRPVEGVTTAAAYAIKASPNGIAATTHEASLSFLYSAKDAIGALAPRVAVTRRTKGNGGVYTILGIAPQFALGDGESAATLTLPATVGVGWQGFYAAGAGDRVYGSTGLTLAKPVRIGGASASVQAEVLALVRDDGLRRLDAPGGTTDTIVPLATVSVTMAW
;
A
#
# COMPACT_ATOMS: atom_id res chain seq x y z
N MET A 1 22.52 15.99 59.30
CA MET A 1 22.24 14.53 59.15
C MET A 1 20.96 14.40 58.34
N THR A 2 21.07 14.21 57.00
CA THR A 2 19.94 14.07 56.09
C THR A 2 20.22 12.90 55.15
N GLN A 3 19.57 11.78 55.39
CA GLN A 3 19.62 10.59 54.54
C GLN A 3 18.72 10.77 53.35
N ARG A 4 19.31 10.69 52.15
CA ARG A 4 18.60 10.60 50.87
C ARG A 4 18.29 9.15 50.55
N PHE A 5 17.00 8.80 50.52
CA PHE A 5 16.51 7.54 49.95
C PHE A 5 16.50 7.62 48.44
N ARG A 6 17.36 6.82 47.77
CA ARG A 6 17.25 6.52 46.34
C ARG A 6 16.29 5.33 46.19
N ARG A 7 15.14 5.57 45.56
CA ARG A 7 14.27 4.50 45.05
C ARG A 7 14.75 4.14 43.66
N ALA A 8 15.27 2.94 43.47
CA ALA A 8 15.49 2.31 42.18
C ALA A 8 14.16 1.75 41.71
N ALA A 9 13.63 2.29 40.59
CA ALA A 9 12.51 1.70 39.89
C ALA A 9 13.05 0.63 38.96
N GLY A 10 12.86 -0.63 39.30
CA GLY A 10 13.13 -1.77 38.42
C GLY A 10 12.02 -1.89 37.37
N ALA A 11 12.34 -1.61 36.12
CA ALA A 11 11.48 -1.90 34.99
C ALA A 11 11.65 -3.39 34.64
N SER A 12 10.67 -4.22 35.01
CA SER A 12 10.59 -5.60 34.53
C SER A 12 10.06 -5.60 33.07
N LEU A 13 10.95 -5.90 32.15
CA LEU A 13 10.57 -6.23 30.78
C LEU A 13 9.93 -7.62 30.76
N VAL A 14 8.62 -7.69 30.65
CA VAL A 14 7.92 -8.94 30.34
C VAL A 14 8.08 -9.21 28.85
N ALA A 15 9.01 -10.08 28.50
CA ALA A 15 9.12 -10.63 27.15
C ALA A 15 7.95 -11.61 26.94
N ALA A 16 6.88 -11.14 26.29
CA ALA A 16 5.82 -12.00 25.81
C ALA A 16 6.35 -12.76 24.59
N SER A 17 6.69 -14.03 24.77
CA SER A 17 6.99 -14.94 23.65
C SER A 17 5.69 -15.24 22.91
N ILE A 18 5.43 -14.52 21.83
CA ILE A 18 4.33 -14.82 20.91
C ILE A 18 4.80 -15.98 20.04
N ALA A 19 4.25 -17.17 20.26
CA ALA A 19 4.43 -18.31 19.38
C ALA A 19 3.68 -18.03 18.06
N VAL A 20 4.42 -17.70 17.02
CA VAL A 20 3.87 -17.57 15.65
C VAL A 20 3.60 -18.97 15.14
N SER A 21 2.35 -19.42 15.21
CA SER A 21 1.91 -20.65 14.56
C SER A 21 1.69 -20.33 13.09
N ALA A 22 2.67 -20.63 12.25
CA ALA A 22 2.52 -20.57 10.79
C ALA A 22 1.58 -21.72 10.37
N SER A 23 0.29 -21.44 10.19
CA SER A 23 -0.63 -22.36 9.56
C SER A 23 -0.31 -22.45 8.07
N ALA A 24 0.21 -23.58 7.63
CA ALA A 24 0.42 -23.86 6.23
C ALA A 24 -0.93 -24.23 5.59
N ALA A 25 -1.72 -23.24 5.20
CA ALA A 25 -2.70 -23.42 4.16
C ALA A 25 -1.97 -23.20 2.84
N SER A 26 -2.05 -24.14 1.91
CA SER A 26 -1.45 -24.04 0.59
C SER A 26 -2.29 -23.16 -0.36
N ALA A 27 -2.70 -21.99 0.10
CA ALA A 27 -3.22 -20.98 -0.79
C ALA A 27 -2.07 -20.48 -1.66
N GLN A 28 -2.27 -20.50 -2.96
CA GLN A 28 -1.30 -19.93 -3.88
C GLN A 28 -1.33 -18.41 -3.74
N SER A 29 -0.20 -17.81 -3.38
CA SER A 29 -0.07 -16.36 -3.33
C SER A 29 0.51 -15.85 -4.64
N VAL A 30 -0.15 -14.92 -5.30
CA VAL A 30 0.36 -14.21 -6.47
C VAL A 30 0.87 -12.82 -6.10
N PRO A 31 1.90 -12.29 -6.79
CA PRO A 31 2.36 -10.93 -6.59
C PRO A 31 1.27 -9.91 -6.95
N PHE A 32 1.17 -8.88 -6.15
CA PHE A 32 0.30 -7.74 -6.36
C PHE A 32 1.12 -6.44 -6.25
N LEU A 33 0.89 -5.51 -7.16
CA LEU A 33 1.53 -4.19 -7.18
C LEU A 33 0.52 -3.12 -6.79
N ASP A 34 0.86 -2.36 -5.78
CA ASP A 34 0.09 -1.17 -5.41
C ASP A 34 0.19 -0.10 -6.52
N THR A 35 -0.93 0.55 -6.86
CA THR A 35 -0.98 1.54 -7.93
C THR A 35 -0.41 2.90 -7.51
N GLU A 36 -0.36 3.17 -6.20
CA GLU A 36 0.12 4.44 -5.67
C GLU A 36 1.64 4.50 -5.61
N ASP A 37 2.26 3.51 -5.00
CA ASP A 37 3.68 3.54 -4.69
C ASP A 37 4.49 2.40 -5.32
N ALA A 38 3.86 1.52 -6.09
CA ALA A 38 4.44 0.35 -6.73
C ALA A 38 5.06 -0.67 -5.75
N THR A 39 4.65 -0.66 -4.47
CA THR A 39 5.08 -1.69 -3.52
C THR A 39 4.48 -3.05 -3.85
N LEU A 40 5.25 -4.10 -3.52
CA LEU A 40 4.82 -5.48 -3.68
C LEU A 40 4.12 -5.99 -2.42
N SER A 41 3.07 -6.75 -2.65
CA SER A 41 2.42 -7.62 -1.66
C SER A 41 2.07 -8.97 -2.28
N GLY A 42 1.51 -9.89 -1.52
CA GLY A 42 0.95 -11.14 -1.99
C GLY A 42 -0.55 -11.16 -1.79
N ILE A 43 -1.29 -11.72 -2.76
CA ILE A 43 -2.72 -12.00 -2.63
C ILE A 43 -2.93 -13.50 -2.77
N ASP A 44 -3.65 -14.10 -1.84
CA ASP A 44 -4.02 -15.50 -1.91
C ASP A 44 -5.13 -15.70 -2.94
N VAL A 45 -4.91 -16.62 -3.84
CA VAL A 45 -5.78 -16.90 -4.98
C VAL A 45 -6.09 -18.38 -5.08
N GLY A 46 -7.06 -18.72 -5.91
CA GLY A 46 -7.38 -20.10 -6.27
C GLY A 46 -6.30 -20.77 -7.13
N GLU A 47 -6.59 -21.97 -7.59
CA GLU A 47 -5.74 -22.70 -8.53
C GLU A 47 -5.86 -22.10 -9.95
N GLY A 48 -4.81 -22.23 -10.75
CA GLY A 48 -4.79 -21.77 -12.14
C GLY A 48 -3.62 -20.87 -12.46
N ASP A 49 -3.61 -20.32 -13.66
CA ASP A 49 -2.56 -19.43 -14.16
C ASP A 49 -3.05 -17.99 -14.40
N VAL A 50 -4.36 -17.75 -14.33
CA VAL A 50 -4.98 -16.42 -14.51
C VAL A 50 -5.80 -16.09 -13.29
N HIS A 51 -5.46 -15.02 -12.62
CA HIS A 51 -6.03 -14.62 -11.33
C HIS A 51 -6.57 -13.19 -11.42
N PRO A 52 -7.86 -13.02 -11.79
CA PRO A 52 -8.49 -11.70 -11.75
C PRO A 52 -8.68 -11.23 -10.31
N ILE A 53 -8.57 -9.92 -10.11
CA ILE A 53 -8.71 -9.26 -8.81
C ILE A 53 -9.64 -8.06 -9.00
N LEU A 54 -10.59 -7.91 -8.08
CA LEU A 54 -11.46 -6.75 -7.96
C LEU A 54 -11.39 -6.24 -6.52
N SER A 55 -11.16 -4.94 -6.36
CA SER A 55 -11.19 -4.29 -5.03
C SER A 55 -12.06 -3.05 -5.07
N VAL A 56 -12.76 -2.81 -3.97
CA VAL A 56 -13.47 -1.56 -3.71
C VAL A 56 -13.08 -1.08 -2.33
N ASP A 57 -12.70 0.18 -2.21
CA ASP A 57 -12.43 0.80 -0.92
C ASP A 57 -13.09 2.15 -0.77
N VAL A 58 -13.27 2.54 0.51
CA VAL A 58 -13.80 3.83 0.94
C VAL A 58 -12.85 4.39 1.98
N ARG A 59 -12.43 5.64 1.80
CA ARG A 59 -11.42 6.31 2.62
C ARG A 59 -11.99 7.58 3.26
N ASN A 60 -11.39 8.04 4.36
CA ASN A 60 -11.72 9.35 4.95
C ASN A 60 -10.90 10.51 4.35
N GLY A 61 -10.08 10.24 3.36
CA GLY A 61 -9.24 11.20 2.63
C GLY A 61 -8.30 10.42 1.72
N ASP A 62 -7.87 11.03 0.63
CA ASP A 62 -6.96 10.40 -0.32
C ASP A 62 -5.58 11.01 -0.21
N TYR A 63 -4.66 10.25 0.36
CA TYR A 63 -3.26 10.62 0.54
C TYR A 63 -2.37 9.57 -0.10
N ALA A 64 -1.68 9.97 -1.16
CA ALA A 64 -0.66 9.15 -1.79
C ALA A 64 0.73 9.73 -1.50
N ARG A 65 1.66 8.86 -1.09
CA ARG A 65 3.06 9.27 -0.86
C ARG A 65 3.22 10.47 0.07
N GLY A 66 2.35 10.58 1.07
CA GLY A 66 2.40 11.65 2.06
C GLY A 66 1.80 12.98 1.63
N ALA A 67 1.36 13.13 0.39
CA ALA A 67 0.65 14.30 -0.13
C ALA A 67 -0.84 13.98 -0.35
N LEU A 68 -1.69 15.01 -0.28
CA LEU A 68 -3.08 14.90 -0.69
C LEU A 68 -3.15 14.67 -2.21
N ASP A 69 -3.77 13.59 -2.63
CA ASP A 69 -3.88 13.23 -4.05
C ASP A 69 -5.24 13.62 -4.63
N ASP A 70 -6.22 13.86 -3.77
CA ASP A 70 -7.50 14.43 -4.13
C ASP A 70 -7.38 15.97 -4.20
N ASP A 71 -7.99 16.58 -5.21
CA ASP A 71 -8.12 18.02 -5.37
C ASP A 71 -9.07 18.67 -4.35
N ALA A 72 -9.80 17.87 -3.61
CA ALA A 72 -10.70 18.29 -2.58
C ALA A 72 -10.12 18.03 -1.19
N ALA A 73 -9.52 19.07 -0.69
CA ALA A 73 -9.09 19.10 0.68
C ALA A 73 -10.18 18.82 1.67
N GLY A 74 -9.85 17.94 2.54
CA GLY A 74 -10.57 17.72 3.77
C GLY A 74 -11.24 16.35 3.84
N LEU A 75 -11.24 15.82 5.05
CA LEU A 75 -11.93 14.59 5.45
C LEU A 75 -13.47 14.65 5.26
N GLY A 76 -13.99 15.71 4.64
CA GLY A 76 -15.41 15.90 4.36
C GLY A 76 -15.88 15.26 3.05
N ARG A 77 -14.97 14.92 2.16
CA ARG A 77 -15.25 14.06 1.00
C ARG A 77 -14.79 12.65 1.31
N VAL A 78 -15.62 11.71 1.00
CA VAL A 78 -15.34 10.27 1.19
C VAL A 78 -15.06 9.69 -0.18
N PRO A 79 -13.78 9.62 -0.61
CA PRO A 79 -13.43 9.01 -1.88
C PRO A 79 -13.71 7.51 -1.85
N VAL A 80 -14.15 7.01 -3.02
CA VAL A 80 -14.38 5.59 -3.28
C VAL A 80 -13.45 5.18 -4.42
N HIS A 81 -12.65 4.14 -4.21
CA HIS A 81 -11.81 3.56 -5.25
C HIS A 81 -12.38 2.22 -5.71
N VAL A 82 -12.32 2.01 -7.01
CA VAL A 82 -12.61 0.72 -7.64
C VAL A 82 -11.36 0.30 -8.41
N ALA A 83 -10.76 -0.80 -8.01
CA ALA A 83 -9.60 -1.36 -8.66
C ALA A 83 -9.93 -2.69 -9.34
N ILE A 84 -9.50 -2.83 -10.59
CA ILE A 84 -9.60 -4.06 -11.38
C ILE A 84 -8.21 -4.41 -11.86
N GLY A 85 -7.83 -5.66 -11.66
CA GLY A 85 -6.50 -6.11 -12.06
C GLY A 85 -6.38 -7.62 -12.06
N GLY A 86 -5.15 -8.08 -11.92
CA GLY A 86 -4.86 -9.50 -11.79
C GLY A 86 -3.40 -9.86 -12.01
N ALA A 87 -3.16 -11.14 -11.92
CA ALA A 87 -1.88 -11.77 -12.22
C ALA A 87 -2.07 -12.90 -13.22
N VAL A 88 -1.09 -13.03 -14.13
CA VAL A 88 -0.99 -14.18 -15.06
C VAL A 88 0.35 -14.85 -14.82
N VAL A 89 0.33 -16.14 -14.52
CA VAL A 89 1.52 -16.95 -14.33
C VAL A 89 2.08 -17.29 -15.72
N LEU A 90 3.26 -16.75 -16.05
CA LEU A 90 3.94 -17.08 -17.31
C LEU A 90 4.82 -18.32 -17.17
N ARG A 91 5.37 -18.52 -15.99
CA ARG A 91 6.21 -19.67 -15.65
C ARG A 91 5.98 -20.03 -14.20
N ARG A 92 5.85 -21.33 -13.95
CA ARG A 92 5.74 -21.90 -12.61
C ARG A 92 6.71 -23.04 -12.48
N ASP A 93 7.64 -22.97 -11.56
CA ASP A 93 8.46 -24.10 -11.19
C ASP A 93 7.75 -24.88 -10.07
N ALA A 94 7.97 -26.19 -10.04
CA ALA A 94 7.27 -27.11 -9.13
C ALA A 94 7.48 -26.79 -7.64
N ASP A 95 8.60 -26.16 -7.32
CA ASP A 95 8.95 -25.71 -5.96
C ASP A 95 8.64 -24.22 -5.71
N GLY A 96 7.97 -23.55 -6.65
CA GLY A 96 7.64 -22.10 -6.60
C GLY A 96 8.83 -21.17 -6.84
N ARG A 97 10.04 -21.74 -7.06
CA ARG A 97 11.25 -20.99 -7.39
C ARG A 97 11.28 -20.69 -8.88
N GLY A 98 11.82 -19.53 -9.26
CA GLY A 98 11.89 -19.14 -10.67
C GLY A 98 10.56 -18.77 -11.31
N SER A 99 9.47 -18.67 -10.53
CA SER A 99 8.15 -18.31 -11.09
C SER A 99 8.13 -16.87 -11.60
N VAL A 100 7.49 -16.66 -12.75
CA VAL A 100 7.37 -15.37 -13.43
C VAL A 100 5.90 -15.06 -13.65
N PHE A 101 5.52 -13.80 -13.39
CA PHE A 101 4.16 -13.32 -13.49
C PHE A 101 4.09 -12.02 -14.32
N VAL A 102 3.05 -11.89 -15.12
CA VAL A 102 2.57 -10.57 -15.53
C VAL A 102 1.57 -10.12 -14.47
N VAL A 103 1.73 -8.92 -13.96
CA VAL A 103 0.81 -8.32 -12.98
C VAL A 103 0.33 -6.99 -13.49
N GLY A 104 -0.92 -6.65 -13.22
CA GLY A 104 -1.45 -5.36 -13.62
C GLY A 104 -2.71 -5.01 -12.87
N GLN A 105 -2.93 -3.71 -12.68
CA GLN A 105 -4.10 -3.17 -12.00
C GLN A 105 -4.40 -1.77 -12.52
N SER A 106 -5.69 -1.44 -12.57
CA SER A 106 -6.19 -0.06 -12.72
C SER A 106 -7.06 0.28 -11.52
N SER A 107 -6.64 1.26 -10.72
CA SER A 107 -7.41 1.84 -9.62
C SER A 107 -8.03 3.15 -10.10
N ASN A 108 -9.30 3.36 -9.78
CA ASN A 108 -10.06 4.52 -10.21
C ASN A 108 -10.77 5.15 -9.01
N GLY A 109 -10.45 6.41 -8.73
CA GLY A 109 -10.96 7.18 -7.61
C GLY A 109 -12.15 8.06 -8.01
N PHE A 110 -13.19 8.03 -7.18
CA PHE A 110 -14.43 8.78 -7.38
C PHE A 110 -14.82 9.51 -6.10
N HIS A 111 -15.28 10.76 -6.24
CA HIS A 111 -15.87 11.51 -5.14
C HIS A 111 -17.01 12.44 -5.63
N ALA A 112 -17.76 13.03 -4.69
CA ALA A 112 -18.77 14.02 -5.03
C ALA A 112 -18.09 15.30 -5.59
N PRO A 113 -18.42 15.75 -6.82
CA PRO A 113 -17.72 16.84 -7.46
C PRO A 113 -17.92 18.18 -6.76
N GLY A 114 -16.84 18.97 -6.63
CA GLY A 114 -16.83 20.33 -6.13
C GLY A 114 -17.12 21.39 -7.21
N ALA A 115 -17.05 22.66 -6.80
CA ALA A 115 -17.29 23.78 -7.68
C ALA A 115 -16.15 24.03 -8.69
N GLU A 116 -14.92 23.69 -8.32
CA GLU A 116 -13.69 23.85 -9.13
C GLU A 116 -13.57 22.83 -10.24
N GLU A 117 -14.16 21.66 -10.08
CA GLU A 117 -14.10 20.59 -11.07
C GLU A 117 -15.03 20.89 -12.25
N ARG A 118 -14.47 21.45 -13.29
CA ARG A 118 -15.21 21.91 -14.47
C ARG A 118 -15.14 20.94 -15.64
N VAL A 119 -14.11 20.07 -15.67
CA VAL A 119 -13.89 19.08 -16.72
C VAL A 119 -14.72 17.83 -16.44
N ARG A 120 -15.35 17.27 -17.46
CA ARG A 120 -16.11 16.01 -17.34
C ARG A 120 -15.22 14.81 -17.69
N PRO A 121 -15.34 13.69 -16.99
CA PRO A 121 -16.29 13.39 -15.87
C PRO A 121 -15.83 13.99 -14.53
N ARG A 122 -16.63 14.84 -13.92
CA ARG A 122 -16.26 15.62 -12.72
C ARG A 122 -16.01 14.78 -11.48
N ALA A 123 -16.74 13.66 -11.32
CA ALA A 123 -16.63 12.80 -10.15
C ALA A 123 -15.45 11.82 -10.23
N TRP A 124 -14.86 11.61 -11.38
CA TRP A 124 -13.74 10.69 -11.58
C TRP A 124 -12.42 11.49 -11.53
N TYR A 125 -11.84 11.60 -10.37
CA TYR A 125 -10.68 12.45 -10.14
C TYR A 125 -9.35 11.74 -10.40
N GLU A 126 -9.31 10.41 -10.23
CA GLU A 126 -8.08 9.62 -10.35
C GLU A 126 -8.27 8.38 -11.23
N SER A 127 -7.25 8.06 -12.02
CA SER A 127 -7.11 6.80 -12.75
C SER A 127 -5.64 6.39 -12.77
N ASN A 128 -5.25 5.47 -11.92
CA ASN A 128 -3.90 4.93 -11.79
C ASN A 128 -3.86 3.53 -12.38
N THR A 129 -3.08 3.34 -13.44
CA THR A 129 -2.89 2.03 -14.07
C THR A 129 -1.41 1.63 -13.99
N ILE A 130 -1.13 0.44 -13.48
CA ILE A 130 0.19 -0.14 -13.39
C ILE A 130 0.22 -1.51 -14.07
N VAL A 131 1.29 -1.79 -14.81
CA VAL A 131 1.58 -3.10 -15.40
C VAL A 131 3.03 -3.44 -15.16
N GLY A 132 3.33 -4.68 -14.81
CA GLY A 132 4.68 -5.11 -14.50
C GLY A 132 4.93 -6.59 -14.73
N LEU A 133 6.21 -6.94 -14.66
CA LEU A 133 6.69 -8.31 -14.57
C LEU A 133 7.21 -8.53 -13.15
N ALA A 134 6.67 -9.53 -12.48
CA ALA A 134 7.15 -9.99 -11.19
C ALA A 134 7.87 -11.33 -11.34
N TRP A 135 8.93 -11.50 -10.59
CA TRP A 135 9.74 -12.71 -10.56
C TRP A 135 10.02 -13.12 -9.13
N ARG A 136 9.89 -14.42 -8.89
CA ARG A 136 10.13 -15.05 -7.60
C ARG A 136 11.35 -15.99 -7.72
N PRO A 137 12.60 -15.47 -7.60
CA PRO A 137 13.83 -16.25 -7.85
C PRO A 137 14.05 -17.39 -6.86
N VAL A 138 13.66 -17.15 -5.61
CA VAL A 138 13.75 -18.12 -4.51
C VAL A 138 12.55 -17.96 -3.59
N GLU A 139 12.31 -18.95 -2.72
CA GLU A 139 11.23 -18.87 -1.74
C GLU A 139 11.33 -17.61 -0.90
N GLY A 140 10.20 -16.91 -0.72
CA GLY A 140 10.10 -15.69 0.06
C GLY A 140 10.66 -14.42 -0.58
N VAL A 141 11.32 -14.49 -1.73
CA VAL A 141 11.81 -13.31 -2.46
C VAL A 141 10.94 -13.04 -3.67
N THR A 142 10.37 -11.84 -3.76
CA THR A 142 9.66 -11.38 -4.96
C THR A 142 10.24 -10.04 -5.41
N THR A 143 10.51 -9.90 -6.70
CA THR A 143 10.94 -8.65 -7.32
C THR A 143 10.00 -8.30 -8.46
N ALA A 144 9.82 -7.02 -8.77
CA ALA A 144 9.05 -6.60 -9.94
C ALA A 144 9.67 -5.37 -10.60
N ALA A 145 9.52 -5.30 -11.93
CA ALA A 145 9.68 -4.09 -12.71
C ALA A 145 8.33 -3.70 -13.27
N ALA A 146 7.93 -2.43 -13.10
CA ALA A 146 6.60 -1.97 -13.46
C ALA A 146 6.62 -0.59 -14.12
N TYR A 147 5.56 -0.32 -14.88
CA TYR A 147 5.29 0.97 -15.48
C TYR A 147 3.88 1.40 -15.12
N ALA A 148 3.75 2.62 -14.62
CA ALA A 148 2.47 3.19 -14.22
C ALA A 148 2.14 4.45 -15.02
N ILE A 149 0.85 4.64 -15.29
CA ILE A 149 0.25 5.86 -15.82
C ILE A 149 -0.73 6.34 -14.77
N LYS A 150 -0.54 7.57 -14.30
CA LYS A 150 -1.41 8.23 -13.34
C LYS A 150 -2.06 9.43 -14.00
N ALA A 151 -3.38 9.45 -14.01
CA ALA A 151 -4.17 10.46 -14.71
C ALA A 151 -5.30 10.98 -13.83
N SER A 152 -5.66 12.26 -14.01
CA SER A 152 -6.86 12.87 -13.44
C SER A 152 -7.90 13.09 -14.55
N PRO A 153 -8.89 12.21 -14.70
CA PRO A 153 -9.91 12.33 -15.75
C PRO A 153 -10.75 13.61 -15.66
N ASN A 154 -10.91 14.17 -14.47
CA ASN A 154 -11.55 15.47 -14.26
C ASN A 154 -10.66 16.66 -14.63
N GLY A 155 -9.41 16.44 -15.05
CA GLY A 155 -8.50 17.46 -15.59
C GLY A 155 -7.80 18.32 -14.53
N ILE A 156 -7.85 17.96 -13.27
CA ILE A 156 -7.25 18.74 -12.17
C ILE A 156 -5.73 18.59 -12.14
N ALA A 157 -5.22 17.40 -12.36
CA ALA A 157 -3.79 17.13 -12.41
C ALA A 157 -3.34 16.67 -13.80
N ALA A 158 -2.09 16.96 -14.13
CA ALA A 158 -1.47 16.49 -15.35
C ALA A 158 -1.12 15.00 -15.28
N THR A 159 -1.36 14.28 -16.36
CA THR A 159 -0.96 12.86 -16.46
C THR A 159 0.54 12.69 -16.30
N THR A 160 0.93 11.83 -15.36
CA THR A 160 2.32 11.44 -15.11
C THR A 160 2.55 9.97 -15.47
N HIS A 161 3.81 9.64 -15.78
CA HIS A 161 4.23 8.27 -16.04
C HIS A 161 5.41 7.93 -15.14
N GLU A 162 5.47 6.70 -14.68
CA GLU A 162 6.46 6.25 -13.72
C GLU A 162 6.98 4.84 -14.09
N ALA A 163 8.27 4.63 -13.92
CA ALA A 163 8.92 3.32 -13.99
C ALA A 163 9.43 2.96 -12.60
N SER A 164 9.17 1.73 -12.15
CA SER A 164 9.47 1.30 -10.79
C SER A 164 10.18 -0.05 -10.76
N LEU A 165 11.04 -0.21 -9.76
CA LEU A 165 11.59 -1.49 -9.33
C LEU A 165 11.18 -1.73 -7.88
N SER A 166 10.69 -2.94 -7.61
CA SER A 166 10.14 -3.29 -6.29
C SER A 166 10.71 -4.61 -5.81
N PHE A 167 10.79 -4.76 -4.51
CA PHE A 167 11.29 -5.94 -3.83
C PHE A 167 10.44 -6.21 -2.58
N LEU A 168 10.15 -7.49 -2.33
CA LEU A 168 9.49 -8.00 -1.13
C LEU A 168 10.23 -9.23 -0.63
N TYR A 169 10.47 -9.30 0.68
CA TYR A 169 10.96 -10.49 1.35
C TYR A 169 9.91 -11.00 2.34
N SER A 170 9.46 -12.25 2.17
CA SER A 170 8.40 -12.86 2.96
C SER A 170 8.69 -14.35 3.26
N ALA A 171 9.96 -14.69 3.47
CA ALA A 171 10.35 -16.05 3.86
C ALA A 171 9.86 -16.41 5.28
N LYS A 172 9.89 -17.69 5.61
CA LYS A 172 9.45 -18.22 6.92
C LYS A 172 10.52 -18.06 8.02
N ASP A 173 11.25 -16.96 8.01
CA ASP A 173 12.23 -16.62 9.03
C ASP A 173 11.84 -15.34 9.78
N ALA A 174 12.64 -14.94 10.77
CA ALA A 174 12.34 -13.76 11.59
C ALA A 174 12.32 -12.44 10.79
N ILE A 175 13.11 -12.34 9.72
CA ILE A 175 13.15 -11.15 8.87
C ILE A 175 11.95 -11.19 7.91
N GLY A 176 11.66 -12.35 7.31
CA GLY A 176 10.53 -12.54 6.41
C GLY A 176 9.18 -12.35 7.11
N ALA A 177 9.10 -12.65 8.41
CA ALA A 177 7.92 -12.37 9.23
C ALA A 177 7.59 -10.88 9.35
N LEU A 178 8.57 -9.99 9.14
CA LEU A 178 8.37 -8.54 9.04
C LEU A 178 7.86 -8.11 7.66
N ALA A 179 7.91 -8.98 6.67
CA ALA A 179 7.58 -8.68 5.27
C ALA A 179 8.20 -7.36 4.76
N PRO A 180 9.56 -7.20 4.86
CA PRO A 180 10.20 -5.98 4.42
C PRO A 180 10.05 -5.81 2.91
N ARG A 181 9.71 -4.59 2.52
CA ARG A 181 9.49 -4.21 1.12
C ARG A 181 10.16 -2.88 0.79
N VAL A 182 10.57 -2.75 -0.45
CA VAL A 182 11.13 -1.51 -1.00
C VAL A 182 10.64 -1.32 -2.42
N ALA A 183 10.36 -0.07 -2.79
CA ALA A 183 10.18 0.30 -4.18
C ALA A 183 10.98 1.59 -4.48
N VAL A 184 11.54 1.65 -5.68
CA VAL A 184 12.18 2.84 -6.23
C VAL A 184 11.47 3.17 -7.52
N THR A 185 10.93 4.38 -7.59
CA THR A 185 10.14 4.88 -8.71
C THR A 185 10.80 6.10 -9.31
N ARG A 186 10.94 6.11 -10.63
CA ARG A 186 11.37 7.28 -11.40
C ARG A 186 10.19 7.80 -12.22
N ARG A 187 9.89 9.08 -12.10
CA ARG A 187 8.91 9.75 -12.97
C ARG A 187 9.52 9.97 -14.35
N THR A 188 8.95 9.35 -15.38
CA THR A 188 9.42 9.42 -16.78
C THR A 188 8.68 10.48 -17.59
N LYS A 189 7.49 10.90 -17.14
CA LYS A 189 6.72 12.03 -17.67
C LYS A 189 6.13 12.83 -16.51
N GLY A 190 6.21 14.13 -16.55
CA GLY A 190 5.86 15.07 -15.49
C GLY A 190 7.09 15.80 -14.96
N ASN A 191 7.13 16.12 -13.67
CA ASN A 191 8.21 16.91 -13.07
C ASN A 191 9.58 16.19 -13.02
N GLY A 192 9.66 14.92 -13.37
CA GLY A 192 10.86 14.11 -13.18
C GLY A 192 11.04 13.73 -11.70
N GLY A 193 12.27 13.35 -11.32
CA GLY A 193 12.60 12.98 -9.95
C GLY A 193 12.46 11.49 -9.66
N VAL A 194 12.92 11.12 -8.46
CA VAL A 194 12.93 9.76 -7.95
C VAL A 194 12.14 9.73 -6.63
N TYR A 195 11.44 8.65 -6.41
CA TYR A 195 10.77 8.37 -5.16
C TYR A 195 11.24 7.00 -4.64
N THR A 196 11.45 6.89 -3.35
CA THR A 196 11.84 5.64 -2.69
C THR A 196 10.93 5.41 -1.50
N ILE A 197 10.45 4.20 -1.35
CA ILE A 197 9.67 3.76 -0.21
C ILE A 197 10.27 2.49 0.41
N LEU A 198 10.30 2.47 1.73
CA LEU A 198 10.70 1.33 2.56
C LEU A 198 9.56 1.03 3.52
N GLY A 199 9.22 -0.23 3.70
CA GLY A 199 8.17 -0.62 4.64
C GLY A 199 8.33 -2.01 5.20
N ILE A 200 7.62 -2.25 6.28
CA ILE A 200 7.37 -3.57 6.86
C ILE A 200 5.87 -3.74 7.08
N ALA A 201 5.41 -4.97 7.12
CA ALA A 201 3.99 -5.30 7.36
C ALA A 201 3.85 -6.66 8.06
N PRO A 202 4.36 -6.80 9.31
CA PRO A 202 4.21 -8.05 10.05
C PRO A 202 2.74 -8.41 10.26
N GLN A 203 2.43 -9.70 10.12
CA GLN A 203 1.07 -10.22 10.17
C GLN A 203 0.91 -11.22 11.33
N PHE A 204 -0.24 -11.14 11.99
CA PHE A 204 -0.61 -11.98 13.13
C PHE A 204 -2.00 -12.57 12.89
N ALA A 205 -2.11 -13.91 12.88
CA ALA A 205 -3.39 -14.57 12.81
C ALA A 205 -4.15 -14.38 14.14
N LEU A 206 -5.41 -14.00 14.07
CA LEU A 206 -6.33 -13.84 15.19
C LEU A 206 -7.32 -15.01 15.21
N GLY A 207 -6.85 -16.15 15.70
CA GLY A 207 -7.59 -17.41 15.76
C GLY A 207 -7.00 -18.48 14.85
N ASP A 208 -7.70 -19.60 14.74
CA ASP A 208 -7.26 -20.79 14.02
C ASP A 208 -8.08 -21.00 12.74
N GLY A 209 -7.47 -21.71 11.77
CA GLY A 209 -8.09 -22.13 10.52
C GLY A 209 -8.11 -21.06 9.43
N GLU A 210 -8.57 -21.46 8.24
CA GLU A 210 -8.56 -20.65 7.01
C GLU A 210 -9.41 -19.37 7.09
N SER A 211 -10.37 -19.32 8.00
CA SER A 211 -11.21 -18.14 8.21
C SER A 211 -10.73 -17.23 9.35
N ALA A 212 -9.54 -17.48 9.91
CA ALA A 212 -8.96 -16.62 10.93
C ALA A 212 -8.79 -15.19 10.40
N ALA A 213 -9.10 -14.20 11.22
CA ALA A 213 -8.77 -12.82 10.86
C ALA A 213 -7.26 -12.60 10.99
N THR A 214 -6.73 -11.68 10.22
CA THR A 214 -5.31 -11.29 10.25
C THR A 214 -5.18 -9.84 10.70
N LEU A 215 -4.36 -9.60 11.70
CA LEU A 215 -3.93 -8.28 12.11
C LEU A 215 -2.57 -8.00 11.45
N THR A 216 -2.48 -6.91 10.71
CA THR A 216 -1.22 -6.41 10.13
C THR A 216 -0.81 -5.12 10.81
N LEU A 217 0.49 -4.94 11.08
CA LEU A 217 1.06 -3.71 11.63
C LEU A 217 1.96 -3.05 10.57
N PRO A 218 1.39 -2.30 9.61
CA PRO A 218 2.19 -1.64 8.59
C PRO A 218 3.00 -0.49 9.18
N ALA A 219 4.23 -0.36 8.72
CA ALA A 219 5.06 0.81 8.97
C ALA A 219 5.87 1.12 7.70
N THR A 220 5.85 2.38 7.28
CA THR A 220 6.42 2.81 6.00
C THR A 220 7.14 4.14 6.15
N VAL A 221 8.22 4.31 5.41
CA VAL A 221 8.90 5.60 5.20
C VAL A 221 9.07 5.82 3.71
N GLY A 222 8.62 6.97 3.22
CA GLY A 222 8.76 7.39 1.84
C GLY A 222 9.59 8.66 1.71
N VAL A 223 10.40 8.73 0.66
CA VAL A 223 11.24 9.88 0.32
C VAL A 223 11.06 10.22 -1.14
N GLY A 224 10.52 11.40 -1.42
CA GLY A 224 10.57 11.99 -2.75
C GLY A 224 11.80 12.87 -2.86
N TRP A 225 12.74 12.44 -3.68
CA TRP A 225 13.98 13.15 -3.93
C TRP A 225 13.73 14.38 -4.79
N GLN A 226 14.69 15.26 -4.80
CA GLN A 226 14.63 16.59 -5.41
C GLN A 226 13.86 16.62 -6.75
N GLY A 227 12.82 17.43 -6.82
CA GLY A 227 11.99 17.59 -7.99
C GLY A 227 10.83 16.60 -8.15
N PHE A 228 10.72 15.57 -7.31
CA PHE A 228 9.66 14.55 -7.45
C PHE A 228 8.26 15.12 -7.28
N TYR A 229 7.99 15.85 -6.20
CA TYR A 229 6.64 16.39 -5.93
C TYR A 229 6.35 17.64 -6.75
N ALA A 230 7.32 18.54 -6.88
CA ALA A 230 7.18 19.76 -7.67
C ALA A 230 8.53 20.18 -8.25
N ALA A 231 8.53 20.80 -9.44
CA ALA A 231 9.75 21.31 -10.05
C ALA A 231 10.46 22.30 -9.10
N GLY A 232 11.75 22.06 -8.87
CA GLY A 232 12.56 22.88 -7.96
C GLY A 232 12.33 22.66 -6.47
N ALA A 233 11.41 21.78 -6.07
CA ALA A 233 11.24 21.39 -4.67
C ALA A 233 12.45 20.56 -4.20
N GLY A 234 12.85 20.73 -2.95
CA GLY A 234 13.83 19.87 -2.28
C GLY A 234 13.23 18.51 -1.93
N ASP A 235 14.00 17.67 -1.23
CA ASP A 235 13.57 16.38 -0.74
C ASP A 235 12.38 16.52 0.21
N ARG A 236 11.48 15.52 0.18
CA ARG A 236 10.31 15.43 1.04
C ARG A 236 10.23 14.06 1.66
N VAL A 237 9.85 14.01 2.93
CA VAL A 237 9.82 12.78 3.70
C VAL A 237 8.48 12.64 4.41
N TYR A 238 7.96 11.43 4.40
CA TYR A 238 6.84 11.05 5.26
C TYR A 238 7.06 9.66 5.87
N GLY A 239 6.32 9.38 6.92
CA GLY A 239 6.18 8.04 7.48
C GLY A 239 4.72 7.72 7.74
N SER A 240 4.36 6.46 7.70
CA SER A 240 3.05 6.01 8.13
C SER A 240 3.16 4.75 8.97
N THR A 241 2.27 4.60 9.94
CA THR A 241 2.13 3.36 10.73
C THR A 241 0.71 3.22 11.22
N GLY A 242 0.29 2.00 11.49
CA GLY A 242 -1.07 1.76 11.97
C GLY A 242 -1.41 0.30 12.13
N LEU A 243 -2.70 0.00 11.91
CA LEU A 243 -3.31 -1.32 12.06
C LEU A 243 -4.18 -1.60 10.85
N THR A 244 -4.07 -2.81 10.31
CA THR A 244 -5.01 -3.35 9.32
C THR A 244 -5.59 -4.64 9.86
N LEU A 245 -6.89 -4.74 9.96
CA LEU A 245 -7.62 -5.97 10.28
C LEU A 245 -8.25 -6.51 9.01
N ALA A 246 -7.86 -7.71 8.59
CA ALA A 246 -8.41 -8.41 7.44
C ALA A 246 -9.18 -9.64 7.88
N LYS A 247 -10.36 -9.86 7.30
CA LYS A 247 -11.19 -11.04 7.51
C LYS A 247 -11.47 -11.73 6.18
N PRO A 248 -10.94 -12.95 5.96
CA PRO A 248 -11.29 -13.73 4.79
C PRO A 248 -12.77 -14.13 4.86
N VAL A 249 -13.43 -14.03 3.72
CA VAL A 249 -14.83 -14.43 3.51
C VAL A 249 -14.92 -15.13 2.16
N ARG A 250 -15.93 -15.97 1.97
CA ARG A 250 -16.20 -16.59 0.67
C ARG A 250 -17.44 -15.94 0.05
N ILE A 251 -17.32 -15.47 -1.17
CA ILE A 251 -18.42 -14.88 -1.94
C ILE A 251 -18.55 -15.70 -3.24
N GLY A 252 -19.52 -16.61 -3.30
CA GLY A 252 -19.63 -17.55 -4.41
C GLY A 252 -18.37 -18.43 -4.53
N GLY A 253 -17.75 -18.45 -5.71
CA GLY A 253 -16.50 -19.18 -5.99
C GLY A 253 -15.22 -18.36 -5.77
N ALA A 254 -15.34 -17.09 -5.37
CA ALA A 254 -14.21 -16.20 -5.16
C ALA A 254 -13.70 -16.25 -3.71
N SER A 255 -12.38 -16.16 -3.55
CA SER A 255 -11.75 -15.78 -2.28
C SER A 255 -11.93 -14.29 -2.08
N ALA A 256 -12.52 -13.88 -0.98
CA ALA A 256 -12.70 -12.46 -0.68
C ALA A 256 -12.11 -12.12 0.69
N SER A 257 -11.73 -10.85 0.86
CA SER A 257 -11.26 -10.30 2.13
C SER A 257 -11.96 -8.97 2.39
N VAL A 258 -12.50 -8.80 3.59
CA VAL A 258 -12.97 -7.51 4.10
C VAL A 258 -11.88 -6.97 5.00
N GLN A 259 -11.46 -5.72 4.76
CA GLN A 259 -10.38 -5.09 5.53
C GLN A 259 -10.86 -3.78 6.13
N ALA A 260 -10.36 -3.47 7.32
CA ALA A 260 -10.44 -2.16 7.94
C ALA A 260 -9.03 -1.74 8.36
N GLU A 261 -8.63 -0.54 7.95
CA GLU A 261 -7.32 0.02 8.22
C GLU A 261 -7.41 1.37 8.89
N VAL A 262 -6.51 1.63 9.84
CA VAL A 262 -6.30 2.94 10.44
C VAL A 262 -4.81 3.21 10.46
N LEU A 263 -4.39 4.33 9.86
CA LEU A 263 -3.01 4.78 9.78
C LEU A 263 -2.85 6.18 10.40
N ALA A 264 -1.70 6.42 10.99
CA ALA A 264 -1.19 7.75 11.28
C ALA A 264 -0.14 8.09 10.21
N LEU A 265 -0.43 9.06 9.36
CA LEU A 265 0.50 9.60 8.38
C LEU A 265 1.22 10.80 8.99
N VAL A 266 2.55 10.74 9.09
CA VAL A 266 3.42 11.82 9.60
C VAL A 266 4.17 12.44 8.43
N ARG A 267 4.17 13.76 8.31
CA ARG A 267 4.69 14.48 7.13
C ARG A 267 5.64 15.61 7.50
N ASP A 268 6.60 15.85 6.65
CA ASP A 268 7.48 17.01 6.78
C ASP A 268 6.74 18.33 6.44
N ASP A 269 7.36 19.44 6.79
CA ASP A 269 6.82 20.79 6.55
C ASP A 269 6.67 21.10 5.05
N GLY A 270 7.48 20.47 4.20
CA GLY A 270 7.42 20.66 2.77
C GLY A 270 6.17 20.03 2.15
N LEU A 271 5.83 18.80 2.56
CA LEU A 271 4.60 18.12 2.13
C LEU A 271 3.35 18.86 2.60
N ARG A 272 3.33 19.32 3.86
CA ARG A 272 2.22 20.12 4.40
C ARG A 272 1.96 21.39 3.61
N ARG A 273 3.05 22.05 3.13
CA ARG A 273 2.91 23.26 2.29
C ARG A 273 2.46 22.95 0.86
N LEU A 274 2.73 21.76 0.34
CA LEU A 274 2.24 21.34 -0.98
C LEU A 274 0.72 21.15 -0.99
N ASP A 275 0.15 20.69 0.10
CA ASP A 275 -1.29 20.48 0.23
C ASP A 275 -2.08 21.81 0.39
N ALA A 276 -1.42 22.91 0.73
CA ALA A 276 -2.09 24.20 0.88
C ALA A 276 -2.44 24.81 -0.50
N PRO A 277 -3.60 25.52 -0.65
CA PRO A 277 -4.53 25.89 0.41
C PRO A 277 -5.61 24.84 0.72
N GLY A 278 -5.64 23.75 0.01
CA GLY A 278 -6.74 22.81 0.00
C GLY A 278 -6.65 21.67 1.03
N GLY A 279 -5.43 21.19 1.37
CA GLY A 279 -5.21 20.10 2.32
C GLY A 279 -5.04 20.54 3.76
N THR A 280 -4.93 19.55 4.66
CA THR A 280 -4.59 19.87 6.06
C THR A 280 -3.13 20.25 6.20
N THR A 281 -2.86 21.23 7.05
CA THR A 281 -1.49 21.61 7.44
C THR A 281 -0.97 20.82 8.64
N ASP A 282 -1.70 19.81 9.11
CA ASP A 282 -1.32 19.00 10.25
C ASP A 282 -0.10 18.14 9.94
N THR A 283 0.77 17.99 10.92
CA THR A 283 1.95 17.10 10.84
C THR A 283 1.52 15.63 10.83
N ILE A 284 0.44 15.30 11.54
CA ILE A 284 -0.10 13.94 11.64
C ILE A 284 -1.51 13.95 11.08
N VAL A 285 -1.75 13.10 10.08
CA VAL A 285 -3.07 12.92 9.46
C VAL A 285 -3.58 11.52 9.78
N PRO A 286 -4.72 11.39 10.48
CA PRO A 286 -5.34 10.09 10.70
C PRO A 286 -6.08 9.65 9.43
N LEU A 287 -5.70 8.51 8.89
CA LEU A 287 -6.34 7.89 7.73
C LEU A 287 -7.10 6.64 8.16
N ALA A 288 -8.26 6.43 7.58
CA ALA A 288 -9.07 5.23 7.77
C ALA A 288 -9.61 4.74 6.42
N THR A 289 -9.48 3.45 6.17
CA THR A 289 -9.93 2.81 4.95
C THR A 289 -10.73 1.55 5.29
N VAL A 290 -11.83 1.34 4.60
CA VAL A 290 -12.54 0.07 4.59
C VAL A 290 -12.56 -0.45 3.17
N SER A 291 -12.16 -1.70 2.96
CA SER A 291 -12.09 -2.29 1.63
C SER A 291 -12.64 -3.71 1.57
N VAL A 292 -13.04 -4.10 0.38
CA VAL A 292 -13.38 -5.47 0.01
C VAL A 292 -12.56 -5.82 -1.23
N THR A 293 -11.79 -6.89 -1.14
CA THR A 293 -11.01 -7.43 -2.26
C THR A 293 -11.49 -8.84 -2.57
N MET A 294 -11.71 -9.14 -3.84
CA MET A 294 -12.07 -10.46 -4.36
C MET A 294 -11.01 -10.92 -5.34
N ALA A 295 -10.61 -12.19 -5.27
CA ALA A 295 -9.64 -12.83 -6.17
C ALA A 295 -10.13 -14.21 -6.58
N TRP A 296 -9.85 -14.62 -7.80
CA TRP A 296 -10.23 -15.91 -8.40
C TRP A 296 -9.03 -16.72 -8.86
#